data_a0f2edfe823cf3345ccfdf780338fef6
#
_entry.id   a0f2edfe823cf3345ccfdf780338fef6
#
_cell.length_a   1.000
_cell.length_b   1.000
_cell.length_c   1.000
_cell.angle_alpha   90.00
_cell.angle_beta   90.00
_cell.angle_gamma   90.00
#
_symmetry.space_group_name_H-M   'P 1'
#
loop_
_entity.id
_entity.type
_entity.pdbx_description
1 polymer ?
#
loop_
_entity_poly.entity_id
_entity_poly.type
_entity_poly.pdbx_seq_one_letter_code
_entity_poly.pdbx_strand_id
1 'polypeptide(L)'
;LREVLQDVYDLPALLRVAQQIGERRIRLVETTTSQPSPYARDLLFGYVGAFMYEGDSPLAERRAAALSVDPALLSELLGKVEMRELLDPDVIAQFEREAQRLDSERRVRGVEGVADLLRLLGPLDATEVAARLEGESVDEAAAHLATLVDDRRAIAVSIAGVSRVAGIEDAGRLRDALGAALPVGIPNAFLEPLADPLGDLVARYARTHGPFTTDAVAERFGVGVAVARLTLQRLESQGRLASGFFLPEAVGGRGDDTEWCDAEVLRRLRMRSLAAIRGSVEPVPPSAYARFLPVWQHLARPLEGVDGVLAVVEQLAGVPIPASAWESLVLPSRVADYTPALLDELTATGEVVWSGHGTLPGRDGWIALHPAEAAP
;
A
#
# COMPACT_ATOMS: atom_id res chain seq x y z
N LEU A 1 15.94 -33.97 -4.58
CA LEU A 1 16.93 -33.26 -5.40
C LEU A 1 17.45 -34.13 -6.54
N ARG A 2 17.85 -35.39 -6.28
CA ARG A 2 18.37 -36.34 -7.29
C ARG A 2 17.32 -36.68 -8.36
N GLU A 3 16.11 -36.92 -7.94
CA GLU A 3 14.95 -37.23 -8.77
C GLU A 3 14.60 -36.05 -9.70
N VAL A 4 14.51 -34.84 -9.13
CA VAL A 4 14.25 -33.60 -9.91
C VAL A 4 15.34 -33.34 -10.96
N LEU A 5 16.61 -33.54 -10.62
CA LEU A 5 17.72 -33.29 -11.53
C LEU A 5 17.83 -34.35 -12.65
N GLN A 6 17.34 -35.58 -12.44
CA GLN A 6 17.43 -36.66 -13.41
C GLN A 6 16.18 -36.86 -14.25
N ASP A 7 14.99 -36.62 -13.64
CA ASP A 7 13.70 -36.94 -14.26
C ASP A 7 12.98 -35.71 -14.84
N VAL A 8 13.29 -34.49 -14.32
CA VAL A 8 12.67 -33.26 -14.77
C VAL A 8 13.62 -32.40 -15.62
N TYR A 9 14.91 -32.40 -15.29
CA TYR A 9 15.92 -31.60 -16.01
C TYR A 9 16.85 -32.48 -16.85
N ASP A 10 17.16 -32.04 -18.09
CA ASP A 10 18.22 -32.62 -18.89
C ASP A 10 19.60 -32.16 -18.38
N LEU A 11 20.03 -32.77 -17.24
CA LEU A 11 21.32 -32.45 -16.62
C LEU A 11 22.52 -32.63 -17.58
N PRO A 12 22.57 -33.67 -18.45
CA PRO A 12 23.64 -33.80 -19.43
C PRO A 12 23.68 -32.63 -20.42
N ALA A 13 22.53 -32.12 -20.87
CA ALA A 13 22.49 -30.94 -21.76
C ALA A 13 22.92 -29.68 -21.01
N LEU A 14 22.51 -29.49 -19.77
CA LEU A 14 22.92 -28.35 -18.94
C LEU A 14 24.44 -28.32 -18.74
N LEU A 15 25.08 -29.47 -18.43
CA LEU A 15 26.51 -29.56 -18.26
C LEU A 15 27.27 -29.26 -19.56
N ARG A 16 26.74 -29.69 -20.71
CA ARG A 16 27.33 -29.32 -22.02
C ARG A 16 27.28 -27.82 -22.28
N VAL A 17 26.16 -27.17 -21.98
CA VAL A 17 26.02 -25.69 -22.13
C VAL A 17 26.98 -24.99 -21.19
N ALA A 18 27.07 -25.40 -19.91
CA ALA A 18 27.99 -24.82 -18.94
C ALA A 18 29.48 -24.96 -19.41
N GLN A 19 29.85 -26.12 -19.96
CA GLN A 19 31.19 -26.33 -20.54
C GLN A 19 31.44 -25.42 -21.73
N GLN A 20 30.48 -25.28 -22.64
CA GLN A 20 30.63 -24.40 -23.83
C GLN A 20 30.74 -22.92 -23.42
N ILE A 21 30.10 -22.49 -22.33
CA ILE A 21 30.28 -21.15 -21.73
C ILE A 21 31.72 -21.01 -21.19
N GLY A 22 32.17 -22.00 -20.41
CA GLY A 22 33.55 -22.02 -19.88
C GLY A 22 34.62 -22.01 -20.98
N GLU A 23 34.42 -22.74 -22.10
CA GLU A 23 35.26 -22.77 -23.27
C GLU A 23 35.11 -21.52 -24.18
N ARG A 24 34.27 -20.55 -23.80
CA ARG A 24 33.94 -19.34 -24.56
C ARG A 24 33.37 -19.61 -25.97
N ARG A 25 32.80 -20.78 -26.20
CA ARG A 25 32.07 -21.10 -27.44
C ARG A 25 30.68 -20.43 -27.46
N ILE A 26 30.11 -20.18 -26.29
CA ILE A 26 28.90 -19.37 -26.09
C ILE A 26 29.33 -18.03 -25.50
N ARG A 27 28.94 -16.93 -26.14
CA ARG A 27 29.20 -15.59 -25.67
C ARG A 27 28.23 -15.25 -24.57
N LEU A 28 28.72 -14.97 -23.36
CA LEU A 28 27.92 -14.41 -22.28
C LEU A 28 27.85 -12.88 -22.44
N VAL A 29 26.64 -12.34 -22.40
CA VAL A 29 26.40 -10.90 -22.41
C VAL A 29 25.55 -10.55 -21.20
N GLU A 30 26.11 -9.73 -20.32
CA GLU A 30 25.39 -9.18 -19.19
C GLU A 30 24.76 -7.85 -19.60
N THR A 31 23.47 -7.69 -19.32
CA THR A 31 22.76 -6.46 -19.57
C THR A 31 21.76 -6.22 -18.45
N THR A 32 21.61 -4.96 -18.05
CA THR A 32 20.60 -4.55 -17.09
C THR A 32 19.41 -3.99 -17.86
N THR A 33 18.23 -4.57 -17.63
CA THR A 33 16.99 -4.14 -18.27
C THR A 33 15.96 -3.77 -17.22
N SER A 34 15.10 -2.81 -17.53
CA SER A 34 13.98 -2.42 -16.66
C SER A 34 12.82 -3.42 -16.72
N GLN A 35 12.80 -4.31 -17.71
CA GLN A 35 11.78 -5.34 -17.86
C GLN A 35 12.45 -6.71 -17.93
N PRO A 36 11.87 -7.75 -17.30
CA PRO A 36 12.40 -9.10 -17.37
C PRO A 36 12.26 -9.67 -18.79
N SER A 37 13.19 -10.52 -19.19
CA SER A 37 13.02 -11.29 -20.43
C SER A 37 11.81 -12.22 -20.33
N PRO A 38 11.24 -12.70 -21.47
CA PRO A 38 10.14 -13.65 -21.43
C PRO A 38 10.41 -14.89 -20.56
N TYR A 39 11.64 -15.40 -20.56
CA TYR A 39 12.05 -16.54 -19.73
C TYR A 39 12.19 -16.18 -18.24
N ALA A 40 12.68 -14.99 -17.93
CA ALA A 40 12.80 -14.53 -16.54
C ALA A 40 11.43 -14.17 -15.95
N ARG A 41 10.46 -13.78 -16.78
CA ARG A 41 9.11 -13.42 -16.34
C ARG A 41 8.41 -14.60 -15.67
N ASP A 42 8.42 -15.77 -16.29
CA ASP A 42 7.77 -16.97 -15.75
C ASP A 42 8.42 -17.45 -14.44
N LEU A 43 9.75 -17.35 -14.34
CA LEU A 43 10.49 -17.66 -13.12
C LEU A 43 10.20 -16.63 -12.03
N LEU A 44 10.13 -15.36 -12.37
CA LEU A 44 9.81 -14.30 -11.42
C LEU A 44 8.36 -14.42 -10.92
N PHE A 45 7.45 -14.85 -11.80
CA PHE A 45 6.07 -15.17 -11.45
C PHE A 45 6.02 -16.25 -10.35
N GLY A 46 6.65 -17.39 -10.56
CA GLY A 46 6.70 -18.47 -9.58
C GLY A 46 7.36 -18.06 -8.27
N TYR A 47 8.43 -17.27 -8.34
CA TYR A 47 9.15 -16.77 -7.17
C TYR A 47 8.30 -15.78 -6.34
N VAL A 48 7.67 -14.80 -6.98
CA VAL A 48 6.80 -13.82 -6.30
C VAL A 48 5.56 -14.49 -5.72
N GLY A 49 4.94 -15.42 -6.46
CA GLY A 49 3.81 -16.21 -5.99
C GLY A 49 4.18 -17.05 -4.75
N ALA A 50 5.25 -17.84 -4.83
CA ALA A 50 5.73 -18.64 -3.71
C ALA A 50 6.09 -17.76 -2.49
N PHE A 51 6.77 -16.63 -2.70
CA PHE A 51 7.14 -15.72 -1.63
C PHE A 51 5.92 -15.06 -0.95
N MET A 52 4.87 -14.78 -1.69
CA MET A 52 3.65 -14.16 -1.14
C MET A 52 2.74 -15.15 -0.40
N TYR A 53 2.67 -16.41 -0.88
CA TYR A 53 1.70 -17.38 -0.38
C TYR A 53 2.30 -18.52 0.46
N GLU A 54 3.57 -18.86 0.29
CA GLU A 54 4.18 -20.05 0.90
C GLU A 54 5.27 -19.75 1.94
N GLY A 55 5.60 -18.49 2.19
CA GLY A 55 6.72 -18.13 3.08
C GLY A 55 6.30 -17.84 4.52
N ASP A 56 7.13 -18.24 5.49
CA ASP A 56 7.04 -17.85 6.92
C ASP A 56 7.44 -16.37 7.15
N SER A 57 7.70 -15.61 6.10
CA SER A 57 8.08 -14.20 6.21
C SER A 57 6.92 -13.35 6.73
N PRO A 58 7.19 -12.37 7.61
CA PRO A 58 6.18 -11.46 8.10
C PRO A 58 5.40 -10.78 6.98
N LEU A 59 4.10 -10.54 7.19
CA LEU A 59 3.21 -9.93 6.19
C LEU A 59 3.77 -8.61 5.64
N ALA A 60 4.41 -7.82 6.49
CA ALA A 60 5.05 -6.56 6.09
C ALA A 60 6.21 -6.76 5.09
N GLU A 61 7.05 -7.78 5.28
CA GLU A 61 8.14 -8.09 4.35
C GLU A 61 7.61 -8.59 3.00
N ARG A 62 6.56 -9.41 3.02
CA ARG A 62 5.88 -9.88 1.80
C ARG A 62 5.28 -8.73 1.01
N ARG A 63 4.59 -7.80 1.68
CA ARG A 63 4.07 -6.57 1.07
C ARG A 63 5.18 -5.68 0.51
N ALA A 64 6.28 -5.50 1.25
CA ALA A 64 7.43 -4.73 0.79
C ALA A 64 8.08 -5.32 -0.47
N ALA A 65 8.23 -6.64 -0.52
CA ALA A 65 8.77 -7.33 -1.69
C ALA A 65 7.84 -7.18 -2.92
N ALA A 66 6.53 -7.35 -2.73
CA ALA A 66 5.55 -7.14 -3.80
C ALA A 66 5.57 -5.70 -4.34
N LEU A 67 5.63 -4.69 -3.47
CA LEU A 67 5.70 -3.28 -3.89
C LEU A 67 7.00 -2.92 -4.60
N SER A 68 8.07 -3.69 -4.43
CA SER A 68 9.34 -3.46 -5.11
C SER A 68 9.39 -3.99 -6.55
N VAL A 69 8.44 -4.83 -6.94
CA VAL A 69 8.34 -5.39 -8.30
C VAL A 69 7.79 -4.34 -9.27
N ASP A 70 8.14 -4.45 -10.56
CA ASP A 70 7.63 -3.57 -11.62
C ASP A 70 6.09 -3.58 -11.66
N PRO A 71 5.41 -2.40 -11.77
CA PRO A 71 3.96 -2.28 -11.76
C PRO A 71 3.24 -3.09 -12.85
N ALA A 72 3.80 -3.11 -14.06
CA ALA A 72 3.21 -3.84 -15.18
C ALA A 72 3.25 -5.34 -14.92
N LEU A 73 4.39 -5.80 -14.38
CA LEU A 73 4.57 -7.18 -13.98
C LEU A 73 3.67 -7.56 -12.81
N LEU A 74 3.52 -6.68 -11.82
CA LEU A 74 2.66 -6.90 -10.67
C LEU A 74 1.18 -7.02 -11.09
N SER A 75 0.72 -6.14 -11.97
CA SER A 75 -0.64 -6.15 -12.51
C SER A 75 -0.94 -7.43 -13.33
N GLU A 76 0.05 -7.94 -14.05
CA GLU A 76 -0.05 -9.20 -14.81
C GLU A 76 -0.04 -10.43 -13.89
N LEU A 77 0.73 -10.37 -12.78
CA LEU A 77 0.92 -11.47 -11.84
C LEU A 77 -0.22 -11.64 -10.85
N LEU A 78 -0.67 -10.55 -10.25
CA LEU A 78 -1.61 -10.57 -9.11
C LEU A 78 -3.06 -10.41 -9.54
N GLY A 79 -3.30 -10.06 -10.82
CA GLY A 79 -4.62 -9.66 -11.24
C GLY A 79 -5.09 -8.38 -10.53
N LYS A 80 -6.37 -8.04 -10.70
CA LYS A 80 -6.92 -6.77 -10.21
C LYS A 80 -7.13 -6.70 -8.69
N VAL A 81 -7.14 -7.83 -7.98
CA VAL A 81 -7.60 -7.90 -6.57
C VAL A 81 -6.54 -7.51 -5.55
N GLU A 82 -5.26 -7.74 -5.82
CA GLU A 82 -4.23 -7.72 -4.77
C GLU A 82 -3.50 -6.38 -4.58
N MET A 83 -3.61 -5.44 -5.50
CA MET A 83 -3.04 -4.09 -5.31
C MET A 83 -3.70 -3.33 -4.15
N ARG A 84 -4.97 -3.62 -3.85
CA ARG A 84 -5.73 -3.04 -2.74
C ARG A 84 -5.10 -3.34 -1.38
N GLU A 85 -4.53 -4.52 -1.20
CA GLU A 85 -3.87 -4.93 0.04
C GLU A 85 -2.45 -4.38 0.19
N LEU A 86 -1.84 -3.95 -0.92
CA LEU A 86 -0.46 -3.47 -0.92
C LEU A 86 -0.34 -1.98 -0.58
N LEU A 87 -1.34 -1.17 -0.97
CA LEU A 87 -1.30 0.26 -0.72
C LEU A 87 -1.72 0.56 0.72
N ASP A 88 -0.98 1.44 1.36
CA ASP A 88 -1.24 1.89 2.72
C ASP A 88 -2.36 2.96 2.72
N PRO A 89 -3.48 2.75 3.46
CA PRO A 89 -4.59 3.70 3.51
C PRO A 89 -4.18 5.09 3.98
N ASP A 90 -3.28 5.19 4.97
CA ASP A 90 -2.83 6.47 5.52
C ASP A 90 -1.98 7.23 4.50
N VAL A 91 -1.17 6.52 3.71
CA VAL A 91 -0.40 7.09 2.60
C VAL A 91 -1.32 7.63 1.51
N ILE A 92 -2.40 6.92 1.16
CA ILE A 92 -3.40 7.39 0.19
C ILE A 92 -4.07 8.66 0.71
N ALA A 93 -4.57 8.63 1.95
CA ALA A 93 -5.25 9.76 2.57
C ALA A 93 -4.33 10.98 2.71
N GLN A 94 -3.06 10.78 3.05
CA GLN A 94 -2.08 11.86 3.13
C GLN A 94 -1.79 12.44 1.75
N PHE A 95 -1.58 11.59 0.73
CA PHE A 95 -1.36 12.05 -0.64
C PHE A 95 -2.53 12.91 -1.13
N GLU A 96 -3.77 12.47 -0.89
CA GLU A 96 -4.99 13.20 -1.26
C GLU A 96 -4.99 14.60 -0.63
N ARG A 97 -4.75 14.71 0.68
CA ARG A 97 -4.67 16.01 1.37
C ARG A 97 -3.58 16.90 0.79
N GLU A 98 -2.40 16.34 0.53
CA GLU A 98 -1.26 17.08 -0.04
C GLU A 98 -1.54 17.58 -1.46
N ALA A 99 -2.05 16.70 -2.33
CA ALA A 99 -2.33 17.01 -3.74
C ALA A 99 -3.46 18.03 -3.87
N GLN A 100 -4.48 17.93 -3.01
CA GLN A 100 -5.62 18.84 -2.92
C GLN A 100 -5.33 20.13 -2.13
N ARG A 101 -4.10 20.33 -1.63
CA ARG A 101 -3.73 21.52 -0.82
C ARG A 101 -4.54 21.69 0.46
N LEU A 102 -4.98 20.57 1.05
CA LEU A 102 -5.76 20.55 2.30
C LEU A 102 -4.86 20.52 3.55
N ASP A 103 -3.63 20.04 3.43
CA ASP A 103 -2.66 20.07 4.52
C ASP A 103 -2.30 21.50 4.91
N SER A 104 -2.20 21.78 6.22
CA SER A 104 -1.91 23.08 6.77
C SER A 104 -0.65 23.73 6.20
N GLU A 105 0.40 22.94 5.96
CA GLU A 105 1.67 23.40 5.39
C GLU A 105 1.60 23.73 3.88
N ARG A 106 0.53 23.29 3.21
CA ARG A 106 0.34 23.44 1.76
C ARG A 106 -0.78 24.39 1.38
N ARG A 107 -1.49 24.92 2.37
CA ARG A 107 -2.55 25.91 2.15
C ARG A 107 -1.95 27.18 1.54
N VAL A 108 -2.76 27.84 0.77
CA VAL A 108 -2.38 29.09 0.07
C VAL A 108 -2.95 30.31 0.77
N ARG A 109 -2.51 31.51 0.37
CA ARG A 109 -2.96 32.78 0.94
C ARG A 109 -3.34 33.76 -0.15
N GLY A 110 -4.40 34.52 0.09
CA GLY A 110 -4.79 35.68 -0.73
C GLY A 110 -5.17 35.32 -2.17
N VAL A 111 -5.44 36.35 -2.95
CA VAL A 111 -5.95 36.24 -4.33
C VAL A 111 -5.03 35.46 -5.26
N GLU A 112 -3.71 35.69 -5.17
CA GLU A 112 -2.75 34.95 -6.03
C GLU A 112 -2.71 33.47 -5.70
N GLY A 113 -2.77 33.11 -4.41
CA GLY A 113 -2.89 31.69 -4.01
C GLY A 113 -4.17 31.04 -4.55
N VAL A 114 -5.29 31.75 -4.55
CA VAL A 114 -6.54 31.29 -5.16
C VAL A 114 -6.38 31.11 -6.68
N ALA A 115 -5.72 32.05 -7.38
CA ALA A 115 -5.45 31.86 -8.79
C ALA A 115 -4.62 30.61 -9.10
N ASP A 116 -3.63 30.31 -8.25
CA ASP A 116 -2.83 29.09 -8.38
C ASP A 116 -3.64 27.82 -8.09
N LEU A 117 -4.57 27.86 -7.12
CA LEU A 117 -5.51 26.74 -6.90
C LEU A 117 -6.37 26.45 -8.12
N LEU A 118 -6.92 27.50 -8.77
CA LEU A 118 -7.74 27.33 -9.97
C LEU A 118 -6.94 26.72 -11.13
N ARG A 119 -5.67 27.07 -11.29
CA ARG A 119 -4.79 26.45 -12.30
C ARG A 119 -4.47 24.99 -11.97
N LEU A 120 -4.20 24.70 -10.71
CA LEU A 120 -3.79 23.36 -10.26
C LEU A 120 -4.96 22.39 -10.25
N LEU A 121 -6.06 22.77 -9.60
CA LEU A 121 -7.20 21.88 -9.30
C LEU A 121 -8.35 22.02 -10.30
N GLY A 122 -8.39 23.11 -11.06
CA GLY A 122 -9.48 23.43 -11.95
C GLY A 122 -10.61 24.23 -11.28
N PRO A 123 -11.86 24.16 -11.80
CA PRO A 123 -12.98 24.91 -11.27
C PRO A 123 -13.30 24.54 -9.82
N LEU A 124 -13.37 25.55 -8.95
CA LEU A 124 -13.67 25.43 -7.52
C LEU A 124 -14.82 26.36 -7.10
N ASP A 125 -15.58 25.98 -6.10
CA ASP A 125 -16.50 26.87 -5.39
C ASP A 125 -15.83 27.53 -4.17
N ALA A 126 -16.56 28.45 -3.52
CA ALA A 126 -16.01 29.20 -2.38
C ALA A 126 -15.69 28.31 -1.17
N THR A 127 -16.46 27.25 -0.95
CA THR A 127 -16.24 26.31 0.14
C THR A 127 -14.98 25.47 -0.10
N GLU A 128 -14.81 24.99 -1.35
CA GLU A 128 -13.61 24.26 -1.78
C GLU A 128 -12.35 25.14 -1.67
N VAL A 129 -12.44 26.42 -2.01
CA VAL A 129 -11.33 27.37 -1.88
C VAL A 129 -11.01 27.65 -0.41
N ALA A 130 -12.01 27.94 0.44
CA ALA A 130 -11.83 28.22 1.86
C ALA A 130 -11.11 27.07 2.60
N ALA A 131 -11.43 25.82 2.27
CA ALA A 131 -10.77 24.65 2.85
C ALA A 131 -9.26 24.60 2.55
N ARG A 132 -8.78 25.34 1.53
CA ARG A 132 -7.40 25.37 1.04
C ARG A 132 -6.68 26.70 1.34
N LEU A 133 -7.38 27.64 1.94
CA LEU A 133 -6.82 28.91 2.41
C LEU A 133 -6.36 28.82 3.86
N GLU A 134 -5.31 29.56 4.20
CA GLU A 134 -4.77 29.59 5.54
C GLU A 134 -5.51 30.60 6.42
N GLY A 135 -6.37 30.10 7.33
CA GLY A 135 -7.07 30.93 8.32
C GLY A 135 -8.17 31.82 7.78
N GLU A 136 -8.60 31.62 6.53
CA GLU A 136 -9.64 32.43 5.89
C GLU A 136 -11.01 31.73 5.87
N SER A 137 -12.08 32.54 5.90
CA SER A 137 -13.47 32.09 5.86
C SER A 137 -13.97 31.84 4.43
N VAL A 138 -15.17 31.26 4.29
CA VAL A 138 -15.84 31.09 2.99
C VAL A 138 -16.15 32.44 2.35
N ASP A 139 -16.49 33.46 3.15
CA ASP A 139 -16.78 34.81 2.63
C ASP A 139 -15.51 35.47 2.06
N GLU A 140 -14.37 35.31 2.71
CA GLU A 140 -13.07 35.81 2.20
C GLU A 140 -12.67 35.05 0.93
N ALA A 141 -12.86 33.74 0.89
CA ALA A 141 -12.64 32.94 -0.31
C ALA A 141 -13.52 33.41 -1.48
N ALA A 142 -14.81 33.68 -1.20
CA ALA A 142 -15.74 34.22 -2.21
C ALA A 142 -15.30 35.62 -2.69
N ALA A 143 -14.80 36.47 -1.80
CA ALA A 143 -14.26 37.79 -2.18
C ALA A 143 -13.02 37.70 -3.07
N HIS A 144 -12.09 36.75 -2.79
CA HIS A 144 -10.94 36.50 -3.66
C HIS A 144 -11.36 36.00 -5.04
N LEU A 145 -12.32 35.08 -5.10
CA LEU A 145 -12.86 34.58 -6.37
C LEU A 145 -13.54 35.70 -7.17
N ALA A 146 -14.32 36.57 -6.52
CA ALA A 146 -14.94 37.75 -7.15
C ALA A 146 -13.88 38.71 -7.72
N THR A 147 -12.83 38.99 -6.95
CA THR A 147 -11.71 39.84 -7.42
C THR A 147 -11.08 39.27 -8.71
N LEU A 148 -10.82 37.93 -8.75
CA LEU A 148 -10.26 37.32 -9.96
C LEU A 148 -11.21 37.40 -11.18
N VAL A 149 -12.52 37.32 -10.95
CA VAL A 149 -13.53 37.50 -12.02
C VAL A 149 -13.59 38.91 -12.51
N ASP A 150 -13.60 39.90 -11.60
CA ASP A 150 -13.60 41.34 -11.93
C ASP A 150 -12.34 41.74 -12.70
N ASP A 151 -11.18 41.21 -12.32
CA ASP A 151 -9.89 41.36 -13.00
C ASP A 151 -9.80 40.61 -14.33
N ARG A 152 -10.84 39.85 -14.73
CA ARG A 152 -10.87 39.01 -15.93
C ARG A 152 -9.78 37.93 -15.97
N ARG A 153 -9.32 37.49 -14.82
CA ARG A 153 -8.37 36.36 -14.65
C ARG A 153 -9.08 35.03 -14.43
N ALA A 154 -10.34 35.10 -14.05
CA ALA A 154 -11.20 33.93 -13.85
C ALA A 154 -12.60 34.16 -14.42
N ILE A 155 -13.35 33.11 -14.57
CA ILE A 155 -14.73 33.10 -15.07
C ILE A 155 -15.64 32.28 -14.13
N ALA A 156 -16.86 32.80 -13.95
CA ALA A 156 -17.91 32.04 -13.27
C ALA A 156 -18.57 31.09 -14.27
N VAL A 157 -18.71 29.82 -13.85
CA VAL A 157 -19.28 28.73 -14.67
C VAL A 157 -20.18 27.84 -13.83
N SER A 158 -21.18 27.22 -14.45
CA SER A 158 -21.99 26.19 -13.80
C SER A 158 -21.55 24.81 -14.32
N ILE A 159 -21.16 23.92 -13.41
CA ILE A 159 -20.74 22.54 -13.72
C ILE A 159 -21.52 21.60 -12.82
N ALA A 160 -22.21 20.61 -13.40
CA ALA A 160 -23.07 19.68 -12.67
C ALA A 160 -24.13 20.39 -11.78
N GLY A 161 -24.60 21.56 -12.20
CA GLY A 161 -25.57 22.36 -11.43
C GLY A 161 -24.96 23.17 -10.26
N VAL A 162 -23.66 23.08 -10.05
CA VAL A 162 -22.92 23.81 -9.00
C VAL A 162 -22.22 25.03 -9.62
N SER A 163 -22.38 26.21 -8.99
CA SER A 163 -21.67 27.44 -9.38
C SER A 163 -20.20 27.34 -8.94
N ARG A 164 -19.27 27.44 -9.88
CA ARG A 164 -17.83 27.41 -9.65
C ARG A 164 -17.13 28.56 -10.38
N VAL A 165 -15.91 28.82 -9.96
CA VAL A 165 -15.01 29.76 -10.65
C VAL A 165 -13.83 28.97 -11.21
N ALA A 166 -13.46 29.26 -12.44
CA ALA A 166 -12.33 28.67 -13.16
C ALA A 166 -11.37 29.73 -13.65
N GLY A 167 -10.10 29.39 -13.82
CA GLY A 167 -9.17 30.27 -14.51
C GLY A 167 -9.65 30.56 -15.94
N ILE A 168 -9.42 31.76 -16.45
CA ILE A 168 -9.88 32.16 -17.78
C ILE A 168 -9.29 31.31 -18.90
N GLU A 169 -8.10 30.77 -18.70
CA GLU A 169 -7.41 29.82 -19.59
C GLU A 169 -8.16 28.49 -19.79
N ASP A 170 -9.10 28.16 -18.89
CA ASP A 170 -9.93 26.97 -19.03
C ASP A 170 -11.24 27.20 -19.80
N ALA A 171 -11.51 28.42 -20.23
CA ALA A 171 -12.77 28.77 -20.87
C ALA A 171 -13.12 27.87 -22.08
N GLY A 172 -12.22 27.76 -23.05
CA GLY A 172 -12.41 26.89 -24.22
C GLY A 172 -12.57 25.42 -23.83
N ARG A 173 -11.76 24.98 -22.88
CA ARG A 173 -11.79 23.59 -22.37
C ARG A 173 -13.13 23.24 -21.72
N LEU A 174 -13.66 24.13 -20.88
CA LEU A 174 -14.95 23.93 -20.20
C LEU A 174 -16.13 23.99 -21.17
N ARG A 175 -16.08 24.91 -22.14
CA ARG A 175 -17.09 24.98 -23.20
C ARG A 175 -17.14 23.68 -24.02
N ASP A 176 -15.99 23.24 -24.53
CA ASP A 176 -15.92 22.15 -25.49
C ASP A 176 -16.10 20.77 -24.81
N ALA A 177 -15.65 20.62 -23.54
CA ALA A 177 -15.79 19.39 -22.78
C ALA A 177 -17.18 19.21 -22.15
N LEU A 178 -17.71 20.27 -21.55
CA LEU A 178 -18.87 20.23 -20.65
C LEU A 178 -20.09 21.00 -21.18
N GLY A 179 -19.96 21.72 -22.31
CA GLY A 179 -20.99 22.60 -22.79
C GLY A 179 -21.27 23.77 -21.82
N ALA A 180 -20.29 24.14 -21.00
CA ALA A 180 -20.46 25.20 -20.01
C ALA A 180 -20.76 26.55 -20.68
N ALA A 181 -21.80 27.24 -20.21
CA ALA A 181 -22.12 28.58 -20.67
C ALA A 181 -21.02 29.55 -20.20
N LEU A 182 -20.42 30.29 -21.13
CA LEU A 182 -19.34 31.22 -20.83
C LEU A 182 -19.84 32.67 -20.76
N PRO A 183 -19.29 33.51 -19.89
CA PRO A 183 -19.58 34.94 -19.88
C PRO A 183 -19.10 35.63 -21.17
N VAL A 184 -19.71 36.77 -21.48
CA VAL A 184 -19.35 37.54 -22.67
C VAL A 184 -18.03 38.27 -22.45
N GLY A 185 -17.22 38.40 -23.52
CA GLY A 185 -15.99 39.19 -23.50
C GLY A 185 -14.71 38.42 -23.17
N ILE A 186 -14.72 37.10 -23.26
CA ILE A 186 -13.49 36.29 -23.13
C ILE A 186 -12.63 36.48 -24.39
N PRO A 187 -11.32 36.75 -24.24
CA PRO A 187 -10.40 36.86 -25.37
C PRO A 187 -10.34 35.59 -26.21
N ASN A 188 -10.31 35.73 -27.54
CA ASN A 188 -10.31 34.60 -28.47
C ASN A 188 -9.18 33.58 -28.21
N ALA A 189 -8.03 34.01 -27.73
CA ALA A 189 -6.92 33.13 -27.37
C ALA A 189 -7.29 32.04 -26.35
N PHE A 190 -8.27 32.28 -25.48
CA PHE A 190 -8.76 31.31 -24.51
C PHE A 190 -9.96 30.48 -25.04
N LEU A 191 -10.39 30.75 -26.25
CA LEU A 191 -11.52 30.05 -26.90
C LEU A 191 -11.09 29.17 -28.08
N GLU A 192 -9.78 29.03 -28.31
CA GLU A 192 -9.25 28.16 -29.34
C GLU A 192 -9.66 26.71 -29.08
N PRO A 193 -10.09 25.96 -30.11
CA PRO A 193 -10.51 24.58 -29.97
C PRO A 193 -9.36 23.69 -29.49
N LEU A 194 -9.64 22.81 -28.53
CA LEU A 194 -8.70 21.82 -27.99
C LEU A 194 -8.98 20.43 -28.59
N ALA A 195 -7.94 19.66 -28.80
CA ALA A 195 -8.07 18.32 -29.40
C ALA A 195 -8.83 17.34 -28.50
N ASP A 196 -8.61 17.43 -27.17
CA ASP A 196 -9.20 16.52 -26.18
C ASP A 196 -9.54 17.28 -24.87
N PRO A 197 -10.54 18.16 -24.89
CA PRO A 197 -10.84 19.03 -23.75
C PRO A 197 -11.30 18.25 -22.52
N LEU A 198 -12.10 17.18 -22.67
CA LEU A 198 -12.54 16.34 -21.55
C LEU A 198 -11.40 15.50 -21.00
N GLY A 199 -10.57 14.92 -21.86
CA GLY A 199 -9.39 14.19 -21.44
C GLY A 199 -8.42 15.05 -20.65
N ASP A 200 -8.24 16.32 -21.02
CA ASP A 200 -7.39 17.27 -20.27
C ASP A 200 -7.94 17.57 -18.87
N LEU A 201 -9.27 17.77 -18.74
CA LEU A 201 -9.91 17.97 -17.44
C LEU A 201 -9.76 16.74 -16.53
N VAL A 202 -10.06 15.56 -17.07
CA VAL A 202 -9.96 14.29 -16.34
C VAL A 202 -8.52 13.97 -15.96
N ALA A 203 -7.55 14.24 -16.82
CA ALA A 203 -6.14 14.04 -16.52
C ALA A 203 -5.62 15.02 -15.45
N ARG A 204 -6.11 16.25 -15.41
CA ARG A 204 -5.79 17.20 -14.32
C ARG A 204 -6.40 16.73 -13.00
N TYR A 205 -7.65 16.27 -13.03
CA TYR A 205 -8.31 15.66 -11.87
C TYR A 205 -7.49 14.50 -11.33
N ALA A 206 -7.13 13.54 -12.19
CA ALA A 206 -6.38 12.36 -11.80
C ALA A 206 -5.01 12.65 -11.16
N ARG A 207 -4.29 13.67 -11.63
CA ARG A 207 -2.99 14.07 -11.06
C ARG A 207 -3.10 14.67 -9.67
N THR A 208 -4.27 15.17 -9.30
CA THR A 208 -4.50 15.86 -8.02
C THR A 208 -5.33 15.04 -7.04
N HIS A 209 -5.71 13.82 -7.41
CA HIS A 209 -6.44 12.88 -6.55
C HIS A 209 -5.66 11.58 -6.40
N GLY A 210 -5.93 10.85 -5.30
CA GLY A 210 -5.58 9.44 -5.16
C GLY A 210 -6.40 8.57 -6.12
N PRO A 211 -6.47 7.26 -5.91
CA PRO A 211 -7.33 6.40 -6.70
C PRO A 211 -8.81 6.79 -6.57
N PHE A 212 -9.56 6.77 -7.68
CA PHE A 212 -10.94 7.23 -7.74
C PHE A 212 -11.80 6.34 -8.65
N THR A 213 -13.13 6.43 -8.50
CA THR A 213 -14.11 5.70 -9.29
C THR A 213 -14.52 6.45 -10.56
N THR A 214 -15.13 5.74 -11.51
CA THR A 214 -15.74 6.36 -12.69
C THR A 214 -16.84 7.34 -12.32
N ASP A 215 -17.62 7.00 -11.28
CA ASP A 215 -18.74 7.83 -10.82
C ASP A 215 -18.27 9.17 -10.24
N ALA A 216 -17.13 9.17 -9.50
CA ALA A 216 -16.54 10.41 -8.99
C ALA A 216 -16.21 11.40 -10.10
N VAL A 217 -15.68 10.92 -11.25
CA VAL A 217 -15.42 11.76 -12.43
C VAL A 217 -16.74 12.23 -13.08
N ALA A 218 -17.71 11.32 -13.21
CA ALA A 218 -19.00 11.64 -13.79
C ALA A 218 -19.74 12.73 -12.99
N GLU A 219 -19.74 12.63 -11.67
CA GLU A 219 -20.33 13.61 -10.75
C GLU A 219 -19.57 14.93 -10.77
N ARG A 220 -18.23 14.90 -10.71
CA ARG A 220 -17.40 16.12 -10.69
C ARG A 220 -17.64 17.00 -11.90
N PHE A 221 -17.75 16.40 -13.08
CA PHE A 221 -17.86 17.12 -14.35
C PHE A 221 -19.30 17.18 -14.91
N GLY A 222 -20.27 16.51 -14.27
CA GLY A 222 -21.66 16.47 -14.75
C GLY A 222 -21.81 15.75 -16.10
N VAL A 223 -20.96 14.76 -16.36
CA VAL A 223 -21.02 13.96 -17.59
C VAL A 223 -21.64 12.58 -17.32
N GLY A 224 -22.20 11.96 -18.35
CA GLY A 224 -22.72 10.59 -18.21
C GLY A 224 -21.59 9.59 -17.86
N VAL A 225 -21.88 8.61 -16.99
CA VAL A 225 -20.92 7.57 -16.55
C VAL A 225 -20.26 6.86 -17.73
N ALA A 226 -21.01 6.61 -18.82
CA ALA A 226 -20.46 6.00 -20.03
C ALA A 226 -19.41 6.90 -20.72
N VAL A 227 -19.63 8.21 -20.74
CA VAL A 227 -18.69 9.19 -21.32
C VAL A 227 -17.44 9.29 -20.45
N ALA A 228 -17.60 9.34 -19.13
CA ALA A 228 -16.49 9.31 -18.18
C ALA A 228 -15.64 8.05 -18.38
N ARG A 229 -16.26 6.88 -18.46
CA ARG A 229 -15.59 5.59 -18.66
C ARG A 229 -14.81 5.54 -19.97
N LEU A 230 -15.39 5.94 -21.07
CA LEU A 230 -14.70 5.98 -22.37
C LEU A 230 -13.47 6.93 -22.35
N THR A 231 -13.60 8.07 -21.67
CA THR A 231 -12.48 9.01 -21.51
C THR A 231 -11.36 8.40 -20.66
N LEU A 232 -11.70 7.74 -19.56
CA LEU A 232 -10.75 7.05 -18.69
C LEU A 232 -10.02 5.92 -19.42
N GLN A 233 -10.74 5.07 -20.14
CA GLN A 233 -10.17 3.99 -20.96
C GLN A 233 -9.21 4.52 -22.04
N ARG A 234 -9.55 5.64 -22.67
CA ARG A 234 -8.67 6.29 -23.64
C ARG A 234 -7.39 6.81 -22.98
N LEU A 235 -7.48 7.45 -21.83
CA LEU A 235 -6.30 7.91 -21.07
C LEU A 235 -5.44 6.73 -20.59
N GLU A 236 -6.05 5.62 -20.23
CA GLU A 236 -5.36 4.37 -19.92
C GLU A 236 -4.61 3.81 -21.12
N SER A 237 -5.26 3.75 -22.30
CA SER A 237 -4.61 3.29 -23.55
C SER A 237 -3.40 4.15 -23.94
N GLN A 238 -3.35 5.41 -23.49
CA GLN A 238 -2.23 6.33 -23.65
C GLN A 238 -1.16 6.18 -22.54
N GLY A 239 -1.36 5.27 -21.58
CA GLY A 239 -0.45 5.07 -20.45
C GLY A 239 -0.48 6.19 -19.39
N ARG A 240 -1.48 7.09 -19.44
CA ARG A 240 -1.63 8.19 -18.48
C ARG A 240 -2.33 7.76 -17.20
N LEU A 241 -3.24 6.81 -17.30
CA LEU A 241 -3.96 6.21 -16.17
C LEU A 241 -3.69 4.72 -16.10
N ALA A 242 -3.85 4.18 -14.91
CA ALA A 242 -3.96 2.76 -14.65
C ALA A 242 -5.35 2.45 -14.10
N SER A 243 -5.91 1.30 -14.47
CA SER A 243 -7.14 0.76 -13.89
C SER A 243 -6.83 -0.43 -12.99
N GLY A 244 -7.58 -0.58 -11.91
CA GLY A 244 -7.38 -1.69 -10.97
C GLY A 244 -8.27 -1.59 -9.76
N PHE A 245 -7.87 -2.30 -8.70
CA PHE A 245 -8.44 -2.20 -7.37
C PHE A 245 -7.35 -1.66 -6.45
N PHE A 246 -7.38 -0.38 -6.16
CA PHE A 246 -6.33 0.35 -5.46
C PHE A 246 -6.74 0.78 -4.07
N LEU A 247 -8.05 1.06 -3.85
CA LEU A 247 -8.56 1.58 -2.58
C LEU A 247 -8.77 0.44 -1.59
N PRO A 248 -8.07 0.42 -0.45
CA PRO A 248 -8.41 -0.45 0.66
C PRO A 248 -9.86 -0.24 1.13
N GLU A 249 -10.48 -1.26 1.68
CA GLU A 249 -11.86 -1.16 2.19
C GLU A 249 -12.01 -0.04 3.24
N ALA A 250 -10.96 0.16 4.06
CA ALA A 250 -10.90 1.21 5.08
C ALA A 250 -11.05 2.64 4.54
N VAL A 251 -10.71 2.87 3.27
CA VAL A 251 -10.80 4.19 2.62
C VAL A 251 -11.82 4.22 1.48
N GLY A 252 -12.79 3.31 1.50
CA GLY A 252 -13.94 3.34 0.60
C GLY A 252 -13.84 2.44 -0.63
N GLY A 253 -12.85 1.55 -0.71
CA GLY A 253 -12.80 0.52 -1.74
C GLY A 253 -14.02 -0.41 -1.65
N ARG A 254 -14.75 -0.58 -2.75
CA ARG A 254 -15.95 -1.42 -2.81
C ARG A 254 -15.77 -2.53 -3.83
N GLY A 255 -15.87 -3.76 -3.39
CA GLY A 255 -16.10 -4.98 -4.19
C GLY A 255 -15.43 -5.00 -5.57
N ASP A 256 -16.24 -5.08 -6.61
CA ASP A 256 -15.81 -5.27 -8.00
C ASP A 256 -15.75 -3.98 -8.84
N ASP A 257 -15.89 -2.80 -8.24
CA ASP A 257 -15.84 -1.54 -8.97
C ASP A 257 -14.40 -1.21 -9.40
N THR A 258 -14.18 -1.08 -10.70
CA THR A 258 -12.89 -0.67 -11.25
C THR A 258 -12.57 0.76 -10.85
N GLU A 259 -11.42 0.95 -10.24
CA GLU A 259 -10.88 2.23 -9.84
C GLU A 259 -9.80 2.68 -10.83
N TRP A 260 -9.53 3.98 -10.86
CA TRP A 260 -8.58 4.63 -11.75
C TRP A 260 -7.59 5.44 -10.94
N CYS A 261 -6.35 5.47 -11.40
CA CYS A 261 -5.31 6.29 -10.80
C CYS A 261 -4.36 6.81 -11.88
N ASP A 262 -3.90 8.05 -11.74
CA ASP A 262 -2.80 8.55 -12.58
C ASP A 262 -1.55 7.68 -12.38
N ALA A 263 -0.89 7.31 -13.47
CA ALA A 263 0.24 6.38 -13.42
C ALA A 263 1.39 6.87 -12.54
N GLU A 264 1.66 8.19 -12.56
CA GLU A 264 2.70 8.80 -11.72
C GLU A 264 2.26 8.91 -10.25
N VAL A 265 0.98 9.19 -9.99
CA VAL A 265 0.40 9.16 -8.64
C VAL A 265 0.50 7.74 -8.08
N LEU A 266 0.11 6.72 -8.84
CA LEU A 266 0.19 5.32 -8.41
C LEU A 266 1.64 4.92 -8.08
N ARG A 267 2.60 5.34 -8.90
CA ARG A 267 4.02 5.13 -8.63
C ARG A 267 4.45 5.76 -7.30
N ARG A 268 4.01 6.99 -7.01
CA ARG A 268 4.31 7.69 -5.75
C ARG A 268 3.67 7.01 -4.55
N LEU A 269 2.40 6.61 -4.67
CA LEU A 269 1.69 5.88 -3.60
C LEU A 269 2.41 4.58 -3.25
N ARG A 270 2.82 3.81 -4.25
CA ARG A 270 3.60 2.57 -4.04
C ARG A 270 4.93 2.83 -3.34
N MET A 271 5.69 3.82 -3.80
CA MET A 271 6.97 4.18 -3.18
C MET A 271 6.81 4.62 -1.73
N ARG A 272 5.77 5.41 -1.43
CA ARG A 272 5.48 5.86 -0.06
C ARG A 272 4.97 4.73 0.82
N SER A 273 4.09 3.85 0.31
CA SER A 273 3.62 2.66 1.04
C SER A 273 4.79 1.72 1.34
N LEU A 274 5.69 1.50 0.37
CA LEU A 274 6.91 0.73 0.60
C LEU A 274 7.81 1.35 1.68
N ALA A 275 7.98 2.68 1.68
CA ALA A 275 8.75 3.39 2.69
C ALA A 275 8.10 3.28 4.07
N ALA A 276 6.77 3.40 4.17
CA ALA A 276 6.02 3.24 5.41
C ALA A 276 6.19 1.82 5.99
N ILE A 277 6.05 0.78 5.14
CA ILE A 277 6.26 -0.61 5.54
C ILE A 277 7.70 -0.85 6.01
N ARG A 278 8.70 -0.34 5.28
CA ARG A 278 10.11 -0.45 5.69
C ARG A 278 10.38 0.26 7.01
N GLY A 279 9.80 1.44 7.22
CA GLY A 279 9.89 2.15 8.49
C GLY A 279 9.27 1.37 9.66
N SER A 280 8.21 0.58 9.42
CA SER A 280 7.57 -0.25 10.44
C SER A 280 8.39 -1.49 10.83
N VAL A 281 9.31 -1.95 9.97
CA VAL A 281 10.22 -3.09 10.24
C VAL A 281 11.64 -2.65 10.63
N GLU A 282 11.89 -1.35 10.84
CA GLU A 282 13.18 -0.89 11.35
C GLU A 282 13.46 -1.44 12.77
N PRO A 283 14.72 -1.84 13.04
CA PRO A 283 15.09 -2.32 14.36
C PRO A 283 14.81 -1.27 15.42
N VAL A 284 14.09 -1.65 16.47
CA VAL A 284 13.86 -0.78 17.61
C VAL A 284 15.15 -0.59 18.45
N PRO A 285 15.33 0.56 19.12
CA PRO A 285 16.49 0.75 19.97
C PRO A 285 16.51 -0.29 21.11
N PRO A 286 17.71 -0.72 21.58
CA PRO A 286 17.83 -1.73 22.64
C PRO A 286 17.02 -1.44 23.90
N SER A 287 16.81 -0.16 24.24
CA SER A 287 15.97 0.26 25.36
C SER A 287 14.47 -0.04 25.16
N ALA A 288 13.95 -0.01 23.93
CA ALA A 288 12.58 -0.39 23.63
C ALA A 288 12.44 -1.92 23.73
N TYR A 289 13.39 -2.65 23.18
CA TYR A 289 13.43 -4.12 23.27
C TYR A 289 13.54 -4.59 24.74
N ALA A 290 14.38 -3.94 25.54
CA ALA A 290 14.51 -4.24 26.97
C ALA A 290 13.22 -4.00 27.77
N ARG A 291 12.39 -3.03 27.38
CA ARG A 291 11.05 -2.81 27.96
C ARG A 291 10.01 -3.82 27.47
N PHE A 292 10.13 -4.25 26.23
CA PHE A 292 9.22 -5.24 25.64
C PHE A 292 9.38 -6.63 26.24
N LEU A 293 10.64 -7.11 26.41
CA LEU A 293 10.94 -8.46 26.87
C LEU A 293 10.24 -8.90 28.16
N PRO A 294 10.24 -8.12 29.25
CA PRO A 294 9.56 -8.51 30.48
C PRO A 294 8.04 -8.65 30.32
N VAL A 295 7.43 -7.85 29.46
CA VAL A 295 6.00 -7.94 29.15
C VAL A 295 5.73 -9.18 28.30
N TRP A 296 6.49 -9.36 27.23
CA TRP A 296 6.39 -10.52 26.33
C TRP A 296 6.60 -11.84 27.07
N GLN A 297 7.55 -11.88 28.00
CA GLN A 297 7.86 -13.07 28.79
C GLN A 297 6.96 -13.25 30.03
N HIS A 298 5.87 -12.49 30.14
CA HIS A 298 4.93 -12.50 31.28
C HIS A 298 5.54 -12.24 32.64
N LEU A 299 6.77 -11.67 32.71
CA LEU A 299 7.45 -11.31 33.98
C LEU A 299 6.88 -10.04 34.61
N ALA A 300 6.43 -9.08 33.78
CA ALA A 300 5.84 -7.82 34.26
C ALA A 300 4.33 -7.97 34.56
N ARG A 301 3.67 -8.94 33.96
CA ARG A 301 2.25 -9.28 34.17
C ARG A 301 2.11 -10.79 34.11
N PRO A 302 2.33 -11.50 35.23
CA PRO A 302 2.22 -12.95 35.27
C PRO A 302 0.82 -13.42 34.90
N LEU A 303 0.77 -14.59 34.32
CA LEU A 303 -0.45 -15.35 34.01
C LEU A 303 -0.98 -16.06 35.26
N GLU A 304 -2.12 -16.70 35.20
CA GLU A 304 -2.73 -17.43 36.32
C GLU A 304 -3.27 -18.79 35.84
N GLY A 305 -3.25 -19.78 36.74
CA GLY A 305 -3.89 -21.07 36.56
C GLY A 305 -3.29 -21.98 35.50
N VAL A 306 -4.00 -23.06 35.18
CA VAL A 306 -3.64 -24.09 34.20
C VAL A 306 -3.46 -23.50 32.80
N ASP A 307 -4.35 -22.60 32.37
CA ASP A 307 -4.26 -21.91 31.06
C ASP A 307 -2.98 -21.04 30.98
N GLY A 308 -2.58 -20.44 32.11
CA GLY A 308 -1.33 -19.70 32.22
C GLY A 308 -0.10 -20.57 32.03
N VAL A 309 -0.10 -21.78 32.58
CA VAL A 309 0.98 -22.76 32.38
C VAL A 309 1.02 -23.21 30.92
N LEU A 310 -0.13 -23.53 30.32
CA LEU A 310 -0.21 -23.92 28.91
C LEU A 310 0.33 -22.81 27.99
N ALA A 311 -0.05 -21.55 28.19
CA ALA A 311 0.44 -20.43 27.41
C ALA A 311 1.98 -20.24 27.51
N VAL A 312 2.57 -20.48 28.69
CA VAL A 312 4.03 -20.47 28.85
C VAL A 312 4.69 -21.62 28.11
N VAL A 313 4.09 -22.82 28.13
CA VAL A 313 4.59 -23.98 27.38
C VAL A 313 4.50 -23.73 25.87
N GLU A 314 3.41 -23.17 25.38
CA GLU A 314 3.26 -22.77 23.96
C GLU A 314 4.35 -21.77 23.54
N GLN A 315 4.58 -20.73 24.36
CA GLN A 315 5.58 -19.71 24.07
C GLN A 315 7.02 -20.27 24.05
N LEU A 316 7.32 -21.27 24.88
CA LEU A 316 8.64 -21.87 25.02
C LEU A 316 8.70 -23.29 24.38
N ALA A 317 7.75 -23.63 23.52
CA ALA A 317 7.68 -24.95 22.90
C ALA A 317 8.99 -25.32 22.19
N GLY A 318 9.51 -26.50 22.50
CA GLY A 318 10.74 -27.01 21.90
C GLY A 318 12.04 -26.40 22.42
N VAL A 319 11.99 -25.44 23.35
CA VAL A 319 13.20 -24.84 23.92
C VAL A 319 13.78 -25.74 25.00
N PRO A 320 15.01 -26.26 24.84
CA PRO A 320 15.64 -27.08 25.88
C PRO A 320 15.99 -26.24 27.11
N ILE A 321 15.40 -26.59 28.24
CA ILE A 321 15.64 -25.96 29.55
C ILE A 321 15.95 -27.08 30.56
N PRO A 322 16.83 -26.86 31.60
CA PRO A 322 17.01 -27.84 32.63
C PRO A 322 15.70 -28.22 33.32
N ALA A 323 15.42 -29.52 33.47
CA ALA A 323 14.17 -30.02 34.07
C ALA A 323 13.88 -29.34 35.42
N SER A 324 14.91 -29.20 36.28
CA SER A 324 14.80 -28.51 37.57
C SER A 324 14.43 -27.04 37.45
N ALA A 325 14.82 -26.37 36.38
CA ALA A 325 14.54 -24.95 36.15
C ALA A 325 13.11 -24.66 35.74
N TRP A 326 12.42 -25.60 35.09
CA TRP A 326 11.02 -25.44 34.69
C TRP A 326 10.14 -25.08 35.90
N GLU A 327 10.19 -25.88 36.95
CA GLU A 327 9.33 -25.74 38.12
C GLU A 327 9.89 -24.78 39.18
N SER A 328 11.21 -24.57 39.23
CA SER A 328 11.82 -23.71 40.25
C SER A 328 11.97 -22.25 39.79
N LEU A 329 12.00 -21.98 38.48
CA LEU A 329 12.29 -20.65 37.96
C LEU A 329 11.32 -20.24 36.83
N VAL A 330 11.16 -21.05 35.76
CA VAL A 330 10.50 -20.63 34.53
C VAL A 330 9.03 -20.41 34.76
N LEU A 331 8.32 -21.41 35.28
CA LEU A 331 6.86 -21.35 35.49
C LEU A 331 6.53 -20.40 36.68
N PRO A 332 7.18 -20.49 37.84
CA PRO A 332 6.85 -19.59 38.94
C PRO A 332 7.10 -18.10 38.67
N SER A 333 8.03 -17.78 37.77
CA SER A 333 8.26 -16.37 37.38
C SER A 333 7.20 -15.81 36.40
N ARG A 334 6.44 -16.66 35.75
CA ARG A 334 5.48 -16.29 34.68
C ARG A 334 4.02 -16.56 35.04
N VAL A 335 3.77 -17.42 36.02
CA VAL A 335 2.44 -17.81 36.52
C VAL A 335 2.40 -17.50 38.02
N ALA A 336 1.53 -16.56 38.40
CA ALA A 336 1.53 -15.99 39.75
C ALA A 336 1.15 -17.00 40.85
N ASP A 337 0.26 -17.93 40.53
CA ASP A 337 -0.28 -18.97 41.42
C ASP A 337 0.29 -20.35 41.13
N TYR A 338 1.47 -20.41 40.50
CA TYR A 338 2.06 -21.67 40.07
C TYR A 338 2.29 -22.65 41.22
N THR A 339 1.80 -23.86 41.00
CA THR A 339 2.12 -25.05 41.78
C THR A 339 2.45 -26.21 40.83
N PRO A 340 3.29 -27.20 41.22
CA PRO A 340 3.58 -28.36 40.37
C PRO A 340 2.35 -29.09 39.88
N ALA A 341 1.29 -29.12 40.68
CA ALA A 341 0.03 -29.78 40.32
C ALA A 341 -0.60 -29.23 39.01
N LEU A 342 -0.36 -27.94 38.65
CA LEU A 342 -0.87 -27.36 37.41
C LEU A 342 -0.16 -27.92 36.18
N LEU A 343 1.15 -28.18 36.26
CA LEU A 343 1.89 -28.84 35.19
C LEU A 343 1.58 -30.36 35.14
N ASP A 344 1.43 -30.99 36.31
CA ASP A 344 1.03 -32.41 36.41
C ASP A 344 -0.33 -32.64 35.77
N GLU A 345 -1.29 -31.74 35.92
CA GLU A 345 -2.61 -31.81 35.28
C GLU A 345 -2.50 -31.84 33.75
N LEU A 346 -1.74 -30.89 33.17
CA LEU A 346 -1.55 -30.82 31.70
C LEU A 346 -0.78 -32.00 31.12
N THR A 347 0.18 -32.55 31.89
CA THR A 347 0.92 -33.74 31.46
C THR A 347 0.11 -35.01 31.62
N ALA A 348 -0.73 -35.10 32.66
CA ALA A 348 -1.62 -36.24 32.88
C ALA A 348 -2.76 -36.33 31.86
N THR A 349 -3.30 -35.19 31.43
CA THR A 349 -4.29 -35.12 30.34
C THR A 349 -3.69 -35.35 28.96
N GLY A 350 -2.35 -35.22 28.85
CA GLY A 350 -1.64 -35.34 27.58
C GLY A 350 -1.68 -34.09 26.71
N GLU A 351 -2.14 -32.94 27.24
CA GLU A 351 -2.12 -31.67 26.55
C GLU A 351 -0.69 -31.10 26.41
N VAL A 352 0.17 -31.44 27.39
CA VAL A 352 1.61 -31.12 27.35
C VAL A 352 2.40 -32.42 27.36
N VAL A 353 3.35 -32.54 26.46
CA VAL A 353 4.33 -33.61 26.38
C VAL A 353 5.74 -33.07 26.49
N TRP A 354 6.71 -33.91 26.82
CA TRP A 354 8.10 -33.49 26.92
C TRP A 354 9.04 -34.39 26.10
N SER A 355 10.15 -33.82 25.67
CA SER A 355 11.26 -34.51 24.99
C SER A 355 12.58 -34.26 25.69
N GLY A 356 13.43 -35.31 25.75
CA GLY A 356 14.76 -35.21 26.36
C GLY A 356 15.83 -34.77 25.34
N HIS A 357 16.67 -33.81 25.74
CA HIS A 357 17.71 -33.22 24.88
C HIS A 357 19.16 -33.43 25.39
N GLY A 358 19.35 -34.21 26.44
CA GLY A 358 20.67 -34.51 26.97
C GLY A 358 20.75 -34.47 28.49
N THR A 359 21.88 -34.91 29.04
CA THR A 359 22.12 -34.95 30.48
C THR A 359 22.91 -33.75 30.96
N LEU A 360 22.63 -33.35 32.20
CA LEU A 360 23.40 -32.35 32.93
C LEU A 360 24.18 -33.00 34.10
N PRO A 361 25.27 -32.40 34.58
CA PRO A 361 25.97 -32.83 35.80
C PRO A 361 24.99 -32.90 36.98
N GLY A 362 25.07 -33.98 37.76
CA GLY A 362 24.15 -34.25 38.87
C GLY A 362 23.03 -35.22 38.47
N ARG A 363 21.80 -34.92 38.85
CA ARG A 363 20.60 -35.71 38.53
C ARG A 363 19.60 -34.92 37.71
N ASP A 364 20.09 -34.07 36.80
CA ASP A 364 19.28 -33.19 36.01
C ASP A 364 19.50 -33.45 34.49
N GLY A 365 18.64 -32.93 33.62
CA GLY A 365 18.70 -33.07 32.18
C GLY A 365 18.04 -31.94 31.45
N TRP A 366 18.40 -31.75 30.19
CA TRP A 366 17.74 -30.84 29.30
C TRP A 366 16.45 -31.46 28.79
N ILE A 367 15.32 -30.79 29.02
CA ILE A 367 14.02 -31.20 28.50
C ILE A 367 13.38 -30.03 27.79
N ALA A 368 12.62 -30.28 26.75
CA ALA A 368 11.70 -29.33 26.13
C ALA A 368 10.26 -29.78 26.39
N LEU A 369 9.39 -28.82 26.71
CA LEU A 369 7.95 -29.03 26.76
C LEU A 369 7.32 -28.65 25.45
N HIS A 370 6.24 -29.31 25.08
CA HIS A 370 5.50 -29.08 23.84
C HIS A 370 4.00 -29.22 24.11
N PRO A 371 3.15 -28.36 23.50
CA PRO A 371 1.75 -28.73 23.32
C PRO A 371 1.67 -30.05 22.52
N ALA A 372 0.72 -30.90 22.83
CA ALA A 372 0.60 -32.22 22.17
C ALA A 372 0.49 -32.11 20.64
N GLU A 373 -0.16 -31.07 20.14
CA GLU A 373 -0.34 -30.80 18.71
C GLU A 373 0.97 -30.39 18.00
N ALA A 374 1.96 -29.91 18.75
CA ALA A 374 3.25 -29.43 18.24
C ALA A 374 4.42 -30.32 18.65
N ALA A 375 4.16 -31.52 19.13
CA ALA A 375 5.20 -32.49 19.53
C ALA A 375 5.96 -33.00 18.29
N PRO A 376 7.31 -33.15 18.36
CA PRO A 376 8.15 -33.61 17.26
C PRO A 376 7.90 -35.06 16.86
#